data_87b009cb065668bdba7f0e0eb63d3691
#
_entry.id   87b009cb065668bdba7f0e0eb63d3691
#
_cell.length_a   1.000
_cell.length_b   1.000
_cell.length_c   1.000
_cell.angle_alpha   90.00
_cell.angle_beta   90.00
_cell.angle_gamma   90.00
#
_symmetry.space_group_name_H-M   'P 1'
#
loop_
_entity.id
_entity.type
_entity.pdbx_description
1 polymer ?
#
loop_
_entity_poly.entity_id
_entity_poly.type
_entity_poly.pdbx_seq_one_letter_code
_entity_poly.pdbx_strand_id
1 'polypeptide(L)'
;HSITSIGTLIAFSGKVNYRGKEYSESQMNRCKEDALKDQFNTDDYQVLIVANKYQTGFDQPKLVAMYVDKKLRSVAAVQTLSRLNRIFRGYNKKTFILDFKNTYEDIQSAFAPYYRTTILSETISPRDVLDLDKKLDEYGILDTEVVHEFNQYLYQEKRSSRDKQKMVALLNQGYERVRRYTDKEQLSIRKVIRGFLRMYTFLIQATAYQNEVLHERYNYLQRLVKMIDVRIGSDDFTIADKIVVDYM
;
A
#
# COMPACT_ATOMS: atom_id res chain seq x y z
N HIS A 1 12.74 -14.87 23.82
CA HIS A 1 13.17 -15.88 22.84
C HIS A 1 14.56 -15.50 22.34
N SER A 2 15.59 -16.31 22.64
CA SER A 2 16.90 -16.16 22.02
C SER A 2 16.82 -16.71 20.60
N ILE A 3 17.07 -15.87 19.59
CA ILE A 3 17.18 -16.30 18.21
C ILE A 3 18.50 -17.08 18.11
N THR A 4 18.42 -18.39 17.98
CA THR A 4 19.60 -19.27 17.86
C THR A 4 20.10 -19.40 16.42
N SER A 5 19.27 -19.05 15.43
CA SER A 5 19.62 -18.99 14.01
C SER A 5 18.74 -17.98 13.29
N ILE A 6 19.29 -17.29 12.29
CA ILE A 6 18.56 -16.37 11.41
C ILE A 6 18.30 -17.10 10.11
N GLY A 7 17.02 -17.35 9.81
CA GLY A 7 16.59 -17.89 8.52
C GLY A 7 16.71 -16.83 7.43
N THR A 8 17.39 -17.18 6.34
CA THR A 8 17.63 -16.26 5.22
C THR A 8 17.18 -16.88 3.91
N LEU A 9 16.46 -16.09 3.11
CA LEU A 9 16.12 -16.41 1.73
C LEU A 9 16.82 -15.43 0.77
N ILE A 10 17.02 -15.86 -0.46
CA ILE A 10 17.67 -15.07 -1.51
C ILE A 10 16.73 -14.96 -2.71
N ALA A 11 16.54 -13.76 -3.23
CA ALA A 11 15.69 -13.50 -4.38
C ALA A 11 16.47 -12.85 -5.52
N PHE A 12 16.59 -13.53 -6.65
CA PHE A 12 17.21 -13.05 -7.87
C PHE A 12 16.59 -13.72 -9.11
N SER A 13 16.76 -13.12 -10.29
CA SER A 13 16.25 -13.69 -11.53
C SER A 13 17.39 -14.34 -12.33
N GLY A 14 17.06 -15.46 -12.97
CA GLY A 14 18.01 -16.21 -13.80
C GLY A 14 18.98 -17.08 -12.99
N LYS A 15 20.20 -17.22 -13.49
CA LYS A 15 21.25 -18.04 -12.90
C LYS A 15 22.50 -17.21 -12.64
N VAL A 16 23.21 -17.52 -11.58
CA VAL A 16 24.45 -16.86 -11.19
C VAL A 16 25.59 -17.86 -11.21
N ASN A 17 26.69 -17.52 -11.90
CA ASN A 17 27.90 -18.34 -11.91
C ASN A 17 28.86 -17.80 -10.84
N TYR A 18 29.26 -18.65 -9.92
CA TYR A 18 30.26 -18.35 -8.90
C TYR A 18 31.27 -19.47 -8.78
N ARG A 19 32.54 -19.17 -8.99
CA ARG A 19 33.67 -20.12 -8.98
C ARG A 19 33.44 -21.34 -9.88
N GLY A 20 32.89 -21.12 -11.09
CA GLY A 20 32.62 -22.15 -12.08
C GLY A 20 31.41 -23.03 -11.81
N LYS A 21 30.64 -22.73 -10.75
CA LYS A 21 29.39 -23.41 -10.42
C LYS A 21 28.20 -22.49 -10.64
N GLU A 22 27.17 -23.00 -11.31
CA GLU A 22 25.95 -22.31 -11.58
C GLU A 22 24.92 -22.50 -10.44
N TYR A 23 24.27 -21.43 -10.05
CA TYR A 23 23.26 -21.42 -8.98
C TYR A 23 21.97 -20.78 -9.49
N SER A 24 20.84 -21.38 -9.15
CA SER A 24 19.51 -20.78 -9.30
C SER A 24 18.88 -20.46 -7.95
N GLU A 25 17.92 -19.54 -7.94
CA GLU A 25 17.18 -19.14 -6.74
C GLU A 25 16.54 -20.35 -6.04
N SER A 26 15.87 -21.23 -6.82
CA SER A 26 15.20 -22.42 -6.28
C SER A 26 16.16 -23.43 -5.65
N GLN A 27 17.37 -23.59 -6.22
CA GLN A 27 18.40 -24.46 -5.64
C GLN A 27 18.95 -23.90 -4.32
N MET A 28 19.16 -22.58 -4.25
CA MET A 28 19.71 -21.95 -3.05
C MET A 28 18.70 -21.93 -1.90
N ASN A 29 17.44 -21.64 -2.19
CA ASN A 29 16.38 -21.60 -1.18
C ASN A 29 15.73 -22.94 -0.89
N ARG A 30 16.01 -23.98 -1.70
CA ARG A 30 15.37 -25.30 -1.64
C ARG A 30 13.84 -25.23 -1.73
N CYS A 31 13.31 -24.25 -2.41
CA CYS A 31 11.88 -24.07 -2.68
C CYS A 31 11.67 -23.55 -4.11
N LYS A 32 10.44 -23.65 -4.63
CA LYS A 32 10.08 -23.09 -5.93
C LYS A 32 10.05 -21.56 -5.85
N GLU A 33 10.31 -20.90 -6.98
CA GLU A 33 10.35 -19.43 -7.05
C GLU A 33 9.00 -18.77 -6.69
N ASP A 34 7.91 -19.39 -7.06
CA ASP A 34 6.55 -18.92 -6.75
C ASP A 34 6.20 -19.07 -5.25
N ALA A 35 6.77 -20.06 -4.56
CA ALA A 35 6.58 -20.29 -3.14
C ALA A 35 7.44 -19.39 -2.24
N LEU A 36 8.40 -18.65 -2.78
CA LEU A 36 9.37 -17.90 -1.98
C LEU A 36 8.72 -16.82 -1.12
N LYS A 37 7.68 -16.14 -1.62
CA LYS A 37 6.94 -15.13 -0.86
C LYS A 37 6.22 -15.73 0.34
N ASP A 38 5.61 -16.89 0.16
CA ASP A 38 4.88 -17.60 1.22
C ASP A 38 5.86 -18.13 2.26
N GLN A 39 7.01 -18.65 1.83
CA GLN A 39 8.10 -19.07 2.72
C GLN A 39 8.59 -17.90 3.57
N PHE A 40 8.81 -16.72 2.97
CA PHE A 40 9.26 -15.53 3.70
C PHE A 40 8.19 -14.98 4.65
N ASN A 41 6.94 -15.36 4.50
CA ASN A 41 5.86 -14.96 5.42
C ASN A 41 5.78 -15.82 6.68
N THR A 42 6.50 -16.94 6.72
CA THR A 42 6.61 -17.80 7.92
C THR A 42 7.58 -17.22 8.96
N ASP A 43 7.54 -17.74 10.17
CA ASP A 43 8.45 -17.31 11.24
C ASP A 43 9.86 -17.92 11.13
N ASP A 44 10.07 -18.83 10.17
CA ASP A 44 11.36 -19.50 9.94
C ASP A 44 12.38 -18.57 9.27
N TYR A 45 11.92 -17.53 8.59
CA TYR A 45 12.77 -16.63 7.82
C TYR A 45 12.63 -15.16 8.25
N GLN A 46 13.74 -14.56 8.64
CA GLN A 46 13.80 -13.17 9.11
C GLN A 46 14.47 -12.23 8.12
N VAL A 47 15.27 -12.76 7.19
CA VAL A 47 16.04 -11.95 6.23
C VAL A 47 15.75 -12.40 4.80
N LEU A 48 15.50 -11.44 3.92
CA LEU A 48 15.39 -11.65 2.48
C LEU A 48 16.46 -10.81 1.77
N ILE A 49 17.41 -11.45 1.10
CA ILE A 49 18.44 -10.81 0.27
C ILE A 49 17.91 -10.72 -1.15
N VAL A 50 17.85 -9.52 -1.71
CA VAL A 50 17.23 -9.28 -3.02
C VAL A 50 18.22 -8.68 -4.01
N ALA A 51 18.36 -9.29 -5.18
CA ALA A 51 19.15 -8.77 -6.28
C ALA A 51 18.26 -8.58 -7.52
N ASN A 52 17.92 -7.32 -7.83
CA ASN A 52 17.12 -6.93 -9.02
C ASN A 52 15.74 -7.59 -9.17
N LYS A 53 15.26 -8.27 -8.14
CA LYS A 53 13.94 -8.92 -8.09
C LYS A 53 13.04 -8.17 -7.10
N TYR A 54 11.73 -8.33 -7.22
CA TYR A 54 10.77 -7.70 -6.30
C TYR A 54 10.84 -6.16 -6.20
N GLN A 55 11.33 -5.48 -7.22
CA GLN A 55 11.22 -4.01 -7.31
C GLN A 55 9.76 -3.56 -7.44
N THR A 56 8.91 -4.43 -8.01
CA THR A 56 7.46 -4.29 -8.08
C THR A 56 6.79 -5.58 -7.62
N GLY A 57 5.53 -5.52 -7.19
CA GLY A 57 4.72 -6.71 -6.89
C GLY A 57 5.11 -7.53 -5.65
N PHE A 58 5.96 -7.00 -4.75
CA PHE A 58 6.26 -7.62 -3.46
C PHE A 58 5.62 -6.81 -2.33
N ASP A 59 4.73 -7.42 -1.60
CA ASP A 59 4.04 -6.82 -0.46
C ASP A 59 4.27 -7.68 0.79
N GLN A 60 5.01 -7.12 1.78
CA GLN A 60 5.27 -7.76 3.05
C GLN A 60 5.13 -6.72 4.17
N PRO A 61 3.96 -6.63 4.80
CA PRO A 61 3.69 -5.65 5.85
C PRO A 61 4.55 -5.81 7.11
N LYS A 62 5.08 -7.01 7.35
CA LYS A 62 5.94 -7.31 8.51
C LYS A 62 7.36 -6.72 8.40
N LEU A 63 7.77 -6.20 7.23
CA LEU A 63 9.12 -5.63 7.05
C LEU A 63 9.35 -4.44 7.99
N VAL A 64 10.42 -4.49 8.77
CA VAL A 64 10.83 -3.45 9.73
C VAL A 64 12.15 -2.78 9.38
N ALA A 65 13.01 -3.44 8.60
CA ALA A 65 14.33 -2.95 8.25
C ALA A 65 14.62 -3.15 6.76
N MET A 66 15.39 -2.22 6.19
CA MET A 66 15.93 -2.36 4.84
C MET A 66 17.39 -1.90 4.83
N TYR A 67 18.24 -2.75 4.28
CA TYR A 67 19.65 -2.47 4.03
C TYR A 67 19.81 -2.29 2.52
N VAL A 68 20.25 -1.10 2.08
CA VAL A 68 20.35 -0.75 0.67
C VAL A 68 21.83 -0.70 0.26
N ASP A 69 22.28 -1.68 -0.53
CA ASP A 69 23.62 -1.73 -1.11
C ASP A 69 23.57 -1.59 -2.64
N LYS A 70 22.68 -0.72 -3.11
CA LYS A 70 22.47 -0.45 -4.53
C LYS A 70 22.18 1.04 -4.74
N LYS A 71 22.72 1.60 -5.84
CA LYS A 71 22.34 2.95 -6.27
C LYS A 71 20.88 2.94 -6.73
N LEU A 72 20.03 3.69 -6.05
CA LEU A 72 18.64 3.89 -6.38
C LEU A 72 18.46 5.22 -7.12
N ARG A 73 17.66 5.23 -8.19
CA ARG A 73 17.41 6.43 -8.99
C ARG A 73 15.93 6.60 -9.27
N SER A 74 15.47 7.86 -9.25
CA SER A 74 14.11 8.24 -9.66
C SER A 74 13.02 7.33 -9.06
N VAL A 75 12.13 6.82 -9.88
CA VAL A 75 11.00 5.95 -9.51
C VAL A 75 11.44 4.72 -8.69
N ALA A 76 12.60 4.13 -9.03
CA ALA A 76 13.09 2.94 -8.34
C ALA A 76 13.41 3.20 -6.86
N ALA A 77 13.90 4.39 -6.50
CA ALA A 77 14.12 4.76 -5.10
C ALA A 77 12.80 4.79 -4.35
N VAL A 78 11.80 5.49 -4.88
CA VAL A 78 10.47 5.62 -4.27
C VAL A 78 9.81 4.25 -4.13
N GLN A 79 9.79 3.44 -5.18
CA GLN A 79 9.18 2.10 -5.18
C GLN A 79 9.86 1.13 -4.22
N THR A 80 11.18 1.25 -4.02
CA THR A 80 11.93 0.37 -3.13
C THR A 80 11.72 0.78 -1.67
N LEU A 81 11.93 2.05 -1.35
CA LEU A 81 11.93 2.53 0.04
C LEU A 81 10.52 2.54 0.65
N SER A 82 9.49 2.83 -0.15
CA SER A 82 8.10 2.82 0.32
C SER A 82 7.58 1.46 0.79
N ARG A 83 8.28 0.36 0.48
CA ARG A 83 7.88 -0.98 0.92
C ARG A 83 7.90 -1.16 2.44
N LEU A 84 8.76 -0.43 3.14
CA LEU A 84 8.79 -0.46 4.59
C LEU A 84 7.59 0.25 5.24
N ASN A 85 6.94 1.15 4.52
CA ASN A 85 5.85 1.98 5.06
C ASN A 85 4.48 1.27 5.01
N ARG A 86 4.47 -0.05 4.84
CA ARG A 86 3.25 -0.86 4.91
C ARG A 86 2.80 -1.01 6.35
N ILE A 87 1.54 -0.71 6.62
CA ILE A 87 0.95 -0.89 7.95
C ILE A 87 0.73 -2.39 8.20
N PHE A 88 1.20 -2.86 9.35
CA PHE A 88 0.89 -4.17 9.86
C PHE A 88 -0.05 -4.02 11.07
N ARG A 89 -1.30 -4.46 10.91
CA ARG A 89 -2.37 -4.23 11.88
C ARG A 89 -2.05 -4.86 13.23
N GLY A 90 -2.36 -4.13 14.30
CA GLY A 90 -2.13 -4.56 15.68
C GLY A 90 -0.65 -4.52 16.11
N TYR A 91 0.23 -4.00 15.27
CA TYR A 91 1.66 -3.90 15.56
C TYR A 91 2.21 -2.51 15.19
N ASN A 92 2.58 -1.75 16.20
CA ASN A 92 3.24 -0.45 15.99
C ASN A 92 4.72 -0.67 15.65
N LYS A 93 5.00 -0.99 14.38
CA LYS A 93 6.37 -1.22 13.93
C LYS A 93 7.14 0.08 13.75
N LYS A 94 8.36 0.12 14.30
CA LYS A 94 9.33 1.16 13.97
C LYS A 94 10.19 0.66 12.82
N THR A 95 10.17 1.40 11.72
CA THR A 95 10.95 1.03 10.53
C THR A 95 12.23 1.85 10.45
N PHE A 96 13.30 1.25 9.90
CA PHE A 96 14.52 1.97 9.60
C PHE A 96 15.11 1.52 8.26
N ILE A 97 15.87 2.44 7.62
CA ILE A 97 16.62 2.18 6.40
C ILE A 97 18.07 2.52 6.67
N LEU A 98 18.96 1.59 6.34
CA LEU A 98 20.40 1.83 6.31
C LEU A 98 20.86 1.73 4.86
N ASP A 99 21.29 2.88 4.32
CA ASP A 99 21.72 3.01 2.93
C ASP A 99 23.23 3.19 2.86
N PHE A 100 23.91 2.34 2.09
CA PHE A 100 25.35 2.32 1.91
C PHE A 100 25.81 2.96 0.57
N LYS A 101 24.88 3.27 -0.33
CA LYS A 101 25.20 3.68 -1.71
C LYS A 101 24.65 5.03 -2.11
N ASN A 102 23.56 5.48 -1.47
CA ASN A 102 22.89 6.70 -1.88
C ASN A 102 23.12 7.79 -0.84
N THR A 103 23.32 9.03 -1.29
CA THR A 103 23.37 10.20 -0.42
C THR A 103 21.96 10.71 -0.14
N TYR A 104 21.82 11.60 0.84
CA TYR A 104 20.56 12.27 1.12
C TYR A 104 20.02 12.98 -0.12
N GLU A 105 20.90 13.66 -0.86
CA GLU A 105 20.56 14.42 -2.08
C GLU A 105 20.08 13.51 -3.21
N ASP A 106 20.65 12.31 -3.36
CA ASP A 106 20.19 11.31 -4.32
C ASP A 106 18.74 10.93 -4.05
N ILE A 107 18.44 10.62 -2.78
CA ILE A 107 17.10 10.21 -2.36
C ILE A 107 16.12 11.38 -2.45
N GLN A 108 16.50 12.57 -1.98
CA GLN A 108 15.70 13.78 -2.10
C GLN A 108 15.35 14.09 -3.58
N SER A 109 16.33 14.00 -4.47
CA SER A 109 16.13 14.23 -5.91
C SER A 109 15.20 13.19 -6.54
N ALA A 110 15.30 11.92 -6.09
CA ALA A 110 14.42 10.85 -6.57
C ALA A 110 12.96 11.06 -6.15
N PHE A 111 12.73 11.62 -4.97
CA PHE A 111 11.40 11.92 -4.46
C PHE A 111 10.85 13.27 -4.96
N ALA A 112 11.72 14.21 -5.37
CA ALA A 112 11.32 15.56 -5.78
C ALA A 112 10.23 15.63 -6.86
N PRO A 113 10.19 14.77 -7.92
CA PRO A 113 9.10 14.77 -8.90
C PRO A 113 7.74 14.44 -8.28
N TYR A 114 7.71 13.59 -7.26
CA TYR A 114 6.49 13.21 -6.56
C TYR A 114 6.03 14.33 -5.62
N TYR A 115 6.96 15.07 -5.03
CA TYR A 115 6.67 16.32 -4.32
C TYR A 115 6.08 17.37 -5.26
N ARG A 116 6.66 17.56 -6.45
CA ARG A 116 6.24 18.59 -7.41
C ARG A 116 4.95 18.27 -8.14
N THR A 117 4.69 16.99 -8.45
CA THR A 117 3.46 16.58 -9.16
C THR A 117 2.22 16.70 -8.27
N THR A 118 2.41 16.69 -6.96
CA THR A 118 1.32 16.75 -5.99
C THR A 118 1.03 18.18 -5.55
N ILE A 119 2.01 19.11 -5.67
CA ILE A 119 1.89 20.47 -5.16
C ILE A 119 2.64 21.44 -6.07
N LEU A 120 1.89 22.41 -6.60
CA LEU A 120 2.40 23.73 -6.86
C LEU A 120 2.67 24.37 -5.48
N SER A 121 3.94 24.37 -5.04
CA SER A 121 4.54 25.23 -4.02
C SER A 121 4.41 24.95 -2.52
N GLU A 122 3.78 23.87 -2.02
CA GLU A 122 3.73 23.67 -0.56
C GLU A 122 4.15 22.25 -0.14
N THR A 123 4.89 22.15 0.95
CA THR A 123 5.33 20.88 1.54
C THR A 123 4.12 20.14 2.11
N ILE A 124 3.73 18.96 1.59
CA ILE A 124 2.65 18.17 2.20
C ILE A 124 3.05 17.82 3.63
N SER A 125 2.29 18.32 4.56
CA SER A 125 2.42 18.00 5.97
C SER A 125 1.34 16.98 6.38
N PRO A 126 1.52 16.27 7.48
CA PRO A 126 0.44 15.48 8.06
C PRO A 126 -0.84 16.30 8.32
N ARG A 127 -0.71 17.62 8.53
CA ARG A 127 -1.84 18.54 8.71
C ARG A 127 -2.73 18.63 7.48
N ASP A 128 -2.14 18.66 6.28
CA ASP A 128 -2.93 18.78 5.04
C ASP A 128 -3.81 17.55 4.82
N VAL A 129 -3.30 16.37 5.19
CA VAL A 129 -4.09 15.14 5.16
C VAL A 129 -5.20 15.18 6.20
N LEU A 130 -4.92 15.65 7.42
CA LEU A 130 -5.91 15.79 8.48
C LEU A 130 -6.98 16.84 8.13
N ASP A 131 -6.63 17.90 7.43
CA ASP A 131 -7.60 18.92 6.99
C ASP A 131 -8.56 18.36 5.92
N LEU A 132 -8.08 17.50 5.03
CA LEU A 132 -8.93 16.78 4.08
C LEU A 132 -9.80 15.72 4.77
N ASP A 133 -9.24 15.01 5.74
CA ASP A 133 -9.97 14.04 6.56
C ASP A 133 -11.12 14.72 7.32
N LYS A 134 -10.86 15.88 7.91
CA LYS A 134 -11.86 16.70 8.57
C LYS A 134 -12.99 17.14 7.63
N LYS A 135 -12.65 17.54 6.41
CA LYS A 135 -13.66 17.86 5.38
C LYS A 135 -14.52 16.65 5.01
N LEU A 136 -13.94 15.44 5.00
CA LEU A 136 -14.71 14.22 4.78
C LEU A 136 -15.66 13.93 5.93
N ASP A 137 -15.26 14.21 7.17
CA ASP A 137 -16.13 14.12 8.35
C ASP A 137 -17.28 15.16 8.28
N GLU A 138 -17.00 16.37 7.84
CA GLU A 138 -18.03 17.43 7.66
C GLU A 138 -19.12 17.01 6.64
N TYR A 139 -18.76 16.24 5.61
CA TYR A 139 -19.74 15.65 4.69
C TYR A 139 -20.51 14.47 5.29
N GLY A 140 -20.07 13.91 6.42
CA GLY A 140 -20.75 12.78 7.06
C GLY A 140 -20.88 11.52 6.20
N ILE A 141 -19.98 11.36 5.22
CA ILE A 141 -20.00 10.21 4.30
C ILE A 141 -19.32 8.97 4.89
N LEU A 142 -18.47 9.16 5.89
CA LEU A 142 -17.77 8.10 6.60
C LEU A 142 -18.50 7.75 7.90
N ASP A 143 -18.53 6.46 8.19
CA ASP A 143 -18.95 5.91 9.47
C ASP A 143 -17.80 5.07 10.00
N THR A 144 -17.35 5.36 11.19
CA THR A 144 -16.16 4.72 11.75
C THR A 144 -16.35 3.21 11.91
N GLU A 145 -17.53 2.76 12.33
CA GLU A 145 -17.83 1.34 12.50
C GLU A 145 -17.87 0.61 11.14
N VAL A 146 -18.52 1.21 10.15
CA VAL A 146 -18.59 0.68 8.79
C VAL A 146 -17.19 0.59 8.16
N VAL A 147 -16.37 1.63 8.31
CA VAL A 147 -14.99 1.65 7.80
C VAL A 147 -14.14 0.59 8.50
N HIS A 148 -14.29 0.45 9.82
CA HIS A 148 -13.57 -0.54 10.60
C HIS A 148 -13.97 -1.98 10.20
N GLU A 149 -15.28 -2.28 10.15
CA GLU A 149 -15.77 -3.59 9.74
C GLU A 149 -15.32 -3.95 8.32
N PHE A 150 -15.35 -2.99 7.39
CA PHE A 150 -14.84 -3.18 6.03
C PHE A 150 -13.36 -3.62 6.03
N ASN A 151 -12.53 -2.96 6.85
CA ASN A 151 -11.11 -3.30 6.95
C ASN A 151 -10.88 -4.66 7.63
N GLN A 152 -11.75 -5.11 8.53
CA GLN A 152 -11.69 -6.47 9.09
C GLN A 152 -11.79 -7.53 7.98
N TYR A 153 -12.72 -7.37 7.03
CA TYR A 153 -12.82 -8.28 5.88
C TYR A 153 -11.66 -8.10 4.90
N LEU A 154 -11.20 -6.86 4.70
CA LEU A 154 -10.11 -6.57 3.77
C LEU A 154 -8.80 -7.28 4.16
N TYR A 155 -8.52 -7.42 5.46
CA TYR A 155 -7.28 -8.02 5.96
C TYR A 155 -7.35 -9.53 6.22
N GLN A 156 -8.48 -10.19 5.92
CA GLN A 156 -8.53 -11.64 6.00
C GLN A 156 -7.65 -12.28 4.92
N GLU A 157 -6.87 -13.30 5.30
CA GLU A 157 -6.01 -14.04 4.37
C GLU A 157 -6.81 -14.75 3.28
N LYS A 158 -7.95 -15.35 3.66
CA LYS A 158 -8.89 -16.00 2.72
C LYS A 158 -10.26 -15.38 2.89
N ARG A 159 -10.80 -14.82 1.82
CA ARG A 159 -12.12 -14.21 1.78
C ARG A 159 -13.10 -15.11 1.04
N SER A 160 -14.18 -15.50 1.70
CA SER A 160 -15.29 -16.22 1.09
C SER A 160 -16.11 -15.29 0.17
N SER A 161 -16.95 -15.87 -0.68
CA SER A 161 -17.92 -15.09 -1.48
C SER A 161 -18.87 -14.27 -0.59
N ARG A 162 -19.20 -14.78 0.60
CA ARG A 162 -20.03 -14.07 1.58
C ARG A 162 -19.31 -12.84 2.15
N ASP A 163 -18.01 -12.93 2.40
CA ASP A 163 -17.23 -11.79 2.90
C ASP A 163 -17.10 -10.69 1.84
N LYS A 164 -16.91 -11.07 0.57
CA LYS A 164 -16.92 -10.12 -0.56
C LYS A 164 -18.28 -9.41 -0.68
N GLN A 165 -19.40 -10.13 -0.54
CA GLN A 165 -20.75 -9.53 -0.53
C GLN A 165 -20.93 -8.54 0.63
N LYS A 166 -20.44 -8.87 1.82
CA LYS A 166 -20.48 -7.97 2.97
C LYS A 166 -19.65 -6.70 2.73
N MET A 167 -18.45 -6.83 2.18
CA MET A 167 -17.64 -5.66 1.81
C MET A 167 -18.36 -4.74 0.83
N VAL A 168 -19.06 -5.29 -0.19
CA VAL A 168 -19.87 -4.51 -1.13
C VAL A 168 -21.03 -3.83 -0.41
N ALA A 169 -21.72 -4.52 0.50
CA ALA A 169 -22.80 -3.93 1.29
C ALA A 169 -22.32 -2.76 2.16
N LEU A 170 -21.13 -2.87 2.78
CA LEU A 170 -20.52 -1.79 3.58
C LEU A 170 -20.13 -0.59 2.69
N LEU A 171 -19.60 -0.83 1.49
CA LEU A 171 -19.32 0.24 0.52
C LEU A 171 -20.60 0.94 0.04
N ASN A 172 -21.67 0.18 -0.18
CA ASN A 172 -22.96 0.74 -0.57
C ASN A 172 -23.52 1.70 0.48
N GLN A 173 -23.30 1.46 1.77
CA GLN A 173 -23.72 2.40 2.83
C GLN A 173 -23.06 3.77 2.65
N GLY A 174 -21.75 3.83 2.39
CA GLY A 174 -21.07 5.09 2.11
C GLY A 174 -21.52 5.73 0.81
N TYR A 175 -21.73 4.92 -0.23
CA TYR A 175 -22.23 5.39 -1.52
C TYR A 175 -23.63 6.01 -1.42
N GLU A 176 -24.56 5.39 -0.68
CA GLU A 176 -25.89 5.95 -0.44
C GLU A 176 -25.84 7.27 0.36
N ARG A 177 -24.85 7.46 1.24
CA ARG A 177 -24.65 8.75 1.91
C ARG A 177 -24.20 9.82 0.90
N VAL A 178 -23.31 9.50 -0.03
CA VAL A 178 -22.88 10.41 -1.09
C VAL A 178 -24.05 10.75 -2.02
N ARG A 179 -24.93 9.80 -2.34
CA ARG A 179 -26.09 9.99 -3.22
C ARG A 179 -27.12 11.01 -2.69
N ARG A 180 -27.13 11.29 -1.40
CA ARG A 180 -28.04 12.30 -0.80
C ARG A 180 -27.69 13.73 -1.17
N TYR A 181 -26.48 13.94 -1.66
CA TYR A 181 -25.98 15.24 -2.11
C TYR A 181 -26.36 15.52 -3.56
N THR A 182 -26.45 16.81 -3.91
CA THR A 182 -26.64 17.23 -5.29
C THR A 182 -25.45 16.81 -6.18
N ASP A 183 -25.63 16.73 -7.48
CA ASP A 183 -24.56 16.32 -8.41
C ASP A 183 -23.30 17.21 -8.28
N LYS A 184 -23.49 18.52 -8.05
CA LYS A 184 -22.40 19.46 -7.83
C LYS A 184 -21.63 19.15 -6.54
N GLU A 185 -22.33 18.82 -5.48
CA GLU A 185 -21.73 18.46 -4.19
C GLU A 185 -21.04 17.09 -4.28
N GLN A 186 -21.64 16.11 -4.98
CA GLN A 186 -21.01 14.80 -5.23
C GLN A 186 -19.67 14.95 -5.97
N LEU A 187 -19.60 15.87 -6.95
CA LEU A 187 -18.33 16.22 -7.60
C LEU A 187 -17.31 16.83 -6.63
N SER A 188 -17.77 17.66 -5.70
CA SER A 188 -16.92 18.27 -4.67
C SER A 188 -16.41 17.20 -3.68
N ILE A 189 -17.28 16.31 -3.20
CA ILE A 189 -16.94 15.18 -2.33
C ILE A 189 -15.90 14.28 -3.03
N ARG A 190 -16.14 13.91 -4.28
CA ARG A 190 -15.21 13.14 -5.10
C ARG A 190 -13.84 13.80 -5.20
N LYS A 191 -13.79 15.11 -5.39
CA LYS A 191 -12.53 15.87 -5.45
C LYS A 191 -11.79 15.83 -4.11
N VAL A 192 -12.48 15.95 -2.99
CA VAL A 192 -11.90 15.85 -1.65
C VAL A 192 -11.37 14.43 -1.39
N ILE A 193 -12.14 13.39 -1.71
CA ILE A 193 -11.69 12.00 -1.59
C ILE A 193 -10.42 11.77 -2.40
N ARG A 194 -10.38 12.17 -3.67
CA ARG A 194 -9.19 12.00 -4.52
C ARG A 194 -7.99 12.80 -4.01
N GLY A 195 -8.22 14.00 -3.45
CA GLY A 195 -7.20 14.79 -2.78
C GLY A 195 -6.61 14.06 -1.57
N PHE A 196 -7.47 13.54 -0.69
CA PHE A 196 -7.07 12.76 0.47
C PHE A 196 -6.27 11.52 0.07
N LEU A 197 -6.79 10.72 -0.87
CA LEU A 197 -6.11 9.50 -1.34
C LEU A 197 -4.71 9.81 -1.89
N ARG A 198 -4.58 10.85 -2.69
CA ARG A 198 -3.29 11.27 -3.26
C ARG A 198 -2.31 11.72 -2.19
N MET A 199 -2.75 12.60 -1.28
CA MET A 199 -1.88 13.13 -0.23
C MET A 199 -1.49 12.05 0.79
N TYR A 200 -2.43 11.20 1.18
CA TYR A 200 -2.14 10.10 2.09
C TYR A 200 -1.18 9.07 1.48
N THR A 201 -1.40 8.69 0.21
CA THR A 201 -0.46 7.81 -0.51
C THR A 201 0.95 8.39 -0.49
N PHE A 202 1.07 9.68 -0.77
CA PHE A 202 2.36 10.36 -0.72
C PHE A 202 2.96 10.32 0.68
N LEU A 203 2.19 10.68 1.70
CA LEU A 203 2.65 10.74 3.08
C LEU A 203 3.19 9.39 3.57
N ILE A 204 2.50 8.28 3.31
CA ILE A 204 2.95 6.94 3.70
C ILE A 204 4.12 6.42 2.86
N GLN A 205 4.34 6.97 1.66
CA GLN A 205 5.49 6.62 0.82
C GLN A 205 6.74 7.43 1.17
N ALA A 206 6.57 8.71 1.52
CA ALA A 206 7.65 9.64 1.75
C ALA A 206 8.12 9.71 3.20
N THR A 207 7.31 9.23 4.15
CA THR A 207 7.59 9.34 5.59
C THR A 207 7.28 8.04 6.32
N ALA A 208 7.78 7.92 7.55
CA ALA A 208 7.41 6.84 8.48
C ALA A 208 6.05 7.11 9.18
N TYR A 209 5.18 7.92 8.56
CA TYR A 209 3.90 8.26 9.15
C TYR A 209 2.98 7.04 9.20
N GLN A 210 2.51 6.72 10.39
CA GLN A 210 1.60 5.61 10.64
C GLN A 210 0.41 6.13 11.47
N ASN A 211 -0.79 5.99 10.90
CA ASN A 211 -2.04 6.27 11.57
C ASN A 211 -3.07 5.24 11.11
N GLU A 212 -3.47 4.36 12.01
CA GLU A 212 -4.34 3.22 11.69
C GLU A 212 -5.72 3.70 11.21
N VAL A 213 -6.30 4.71 11.85
CA VAL A 213 -7.62 5.25 11.49
C VAL A 213 -7.61 5.84 10.08
N LEU A 214 -6.60 6.68 9.76
CA LEU A 214 -6.47 7.25 8.43
C LEU A 214 -6.19 6.18 7.37
N HIS A 215 -5.49 5.11 7.73
CA HIS A 215 -5.21 4.01 6.81
C HIS A 215 -6.48 3.17 6.52
N GLU A 216 -7.30 2.92 7.52
CA GLU A 216 -8.60 2.27 7.33
C GLU A 216 -9.52 3.12 6.43
N ARG A 217 -9.58 4.44 6.66
CA ARG A 217 -10.30 5.39 5.80
C ARG A 217 -9.76 5.39 4.37
N TYR A 218 -8.44 5.39 4.20
CA TYR A 218 -7.79 5.31 2.89
C TYR A 218 -8.21 4.05 2.12
N ASN A 219 -8.17 2.89 2.75
CA ASN A 219 -8.56 1.62 2.14
C ASN A 219 -10.03 1.61 1.70
N TYR A 220 -10.91 2.15 2.54
CA TYR A 220 -12.32 2.26 2.26
C TYR A 220 -12.59 3.23 1.11
N LEU A 221 -12.04 4.44 1.20
CA LEU A 221 -12.23 5.51 0.22
C LEU A 221 -11.67 5.19 -1.17
N GLN A 222 -10.58 4.42 -1.26
CA GLN A 222 -10.05 3.93 -2.54
C GLN A 222 -11.09 3.14 -3.35
N ARG A 223 -11.97 2.43 -2.66
CA ARG A 223 -13.01 1.61 -3.29
C ARG A 223 -14.30 2.39 -3.46
N LEU A 224 -14.65 3.18 -2.48
CA LEU A 224 -15.84 4.03 -2.55
C LEU A 224 -15.77 5.02 -3.73
N VAL A 225 -14.62 5.65 -3.97
CA VAL A 225 -14.46 6.61 -5.07
C VAL A 225 -14.67 5.97 -6.44
N LYS A 226 -14.31 4.69 -6.61
CA LYS A 226 -14.57 3.97 -7.86
C LYS A 226 -16.06 3.79 -8.14
N MET A 227 -16.87 3.56 -7.11
CA MET A 227 -18.33 3.48 -7.24
C MET A 227 -18.92 4.83 -7.68
N ILE A 228 -18.41 5.94 -7.13
CA ILE A 228 -18.81 7.29 -7.50
C ILE A 228 -18.40 7.58 -8.96
N ASP A 229 -17.20 7.17 -9.38
CA ASP A 229 -16.66 7.40 -10.72
C ASP A 229 -17.47 6.68 -11.82
N VAL A 230 -17.92 5.46 -11.58
CA VAL A 230 -18.72 4.68 -12.53
C VAL A 230 -20.04 5.39 -12.83
N ARG A 231 -20.69 5.96 -11.83
CA ARG A 231 -21.97 6.70 -12.01
C ARG A 231 -21.80 7.98 -12.82
N ILE A 232 -20.72 8.71 -12.62
CA ILE A 232 -20.49 9.99 -13.31
C ILE A 232 -20.09 9.75 -14.79
N GLY A 233 -19.65 8.53 -15.13
CA GLY A 233 -19.14 8.18 -16.45
C GLY A 233 -20.01 7.31 -17.34
N SER A 234 -21.15 6.73 -16.85
CA SER A 234 -22.03 5.86 -17.65
C SER A 234 -23.38 5.61 -17.01
N ASP A 235 -24.43 5.74 -17.79
CA ASP A 235 -25.82 5.52 -17.37
C ASP A 235 -26.25 4.04 -17.26
N ASP A 236 -25.39 3.07 -17.58
CA ASP A 236 -25.76 1.65 -17.53
C ASP A 236 -24.56 0.75 -17.22
N PHE A 237 -24.39 0.32 -15.95
CA PHE A 237 -23.74 -0.97 -15.63
C PHE A 237 -23.89 -1.34 -14.14
N THR A 238 -24.18 -2.61 -13.87
CA THR A 238 -24.24 -3.18 -12.51
C THR A 238 -22.86 -3.13 -11.85
N ILE A 239 -22.73 -2.29 -10.85
CA ILE A 239 -21.48 -1.86 -10.20
C ILE A 239 -20.82 -3.01 -9.42
N ALA A 240 -21.61 -3.99 -8.94
CA ALA A 240 -21.14 -5.05 -8.04
C ALA A 240 -20.07 -5.96 -8.64
N ASP A 241 -20.17 -6.28 -9.93
CA ASP A 241 -19.29 -7.26 -10.57
C ASP A 241 -17.89 -6.71 -10.91
N LYS A 242 -17.77 -5.43 -11.23
CA LYS A 242 -16.49 -4.80 -11.59
C LYS A 242 -15.55 -4.51 -10.41
N ILE A 243 -16.11 -4.23 -9.22
CA ILE A 243 -15.32 -3.88 -8.03
C ILE A 243 -14.66 -5.13 -7.42
N VAL A 244 -15.23 -6.30 -7.62
CA VAL A 244 -14.73 -7.58 -7.06
C VAL A 244 -13.65 -8.20 -7.94
N VAL A 245 -13.66 -7.97 -9.27
CA VAL A 245 -12.75 -8.63 -10.23
C VAL A 245 -11.33 -8.05 -10.25
N ASP A 246 -11.14 -6.76 -9.93
CA ASP A 246 -9.82 -6.11 -9.98
C ASP A 246 -8.90 -6.42 -8.78
N TYR A 247 -9.26 -7.35 -7.89
CA TYR A 247 -8.52 -7.67 -6.66
C TYR A 247 -8.42 -9.18 -6.36
N MET A 248 -8.41 -10.02 -7.41
CA MET A 248 -7.95 -11.41 -7.26
C MET A 248 -6.47 -11.55 -7.56
#